data_044d4e9d5d8dbb3fe171dcc6ed044db1
#
_entry.id   044d4e9d5d8dbb3fe171dcc6ed044db1
#
_cell.length_a   1.000
_cell.length_b   1.000
_cell.length_c   1.000
_cell.angle_alpha   90.00
_cell.angle_beta   90.00
_cell.angle_gamma   90.00
#
_symmetry.space_group_name_H-M   'P 1'
#
loop_
_entity.id
_entity.type
_entity.pdbx_description
1 polymer ?
#
loop_
_entity_poly.entity_id
_entity_poly.type
_entity_poly.pdbx_seq_one_letter_code
_entity_poly.pdbx_strand_id
1 'polypeptide(L)'
;RGSDTPARFIVLDSAPDAAEKPLVFVGKGVTFDTGGISLKPAAKMHEMKGDMAGAAAILGLFKALGLTGSARRVVGLLPCTENVPGSRATKPGDVVTAMNGTTVEILNTDAEGRLILADALAYSARFEPEILVDLATLTGACLVALGTKVAAVFATTADLDQRIRENGSLVGERYWPMPLWAEYAAPLKSEVADLKNIAVREGGAIFAALFLKNFVPQGVDWAHLDIAGPAWTDENASIFRPGGTGFGVRTLWELVRTYTE
;
A
#
# COMPACT_ATOMS: atom_id res chain seq x y z
N ARG A 1 -18.10 2.92 2.95
CA ARG A 1 -19.49 3.42 2.92
C ARG A 1 -20.10 3.60 4.31
N GLY A 2 -19.46 3.16 5.36
CA GLY A 2 -19.94 3.35 6.73
C GLY A 2 -19.83 4.80 7.23
N SER A 3 -18.86 5.54 6.72
CA SER A 3 -18.65 6.96 7.03
C SER A 3 -19.53 7.88 6.17
N ASP A 4 -19.89 9.04 6.74
CA ASP A 4 -20.47 10.16 6.01
C ASP A 4 -19.40 11.06 5.36
N THR A 5 -18.12 10.90 5.76
CA THR A 5 -16.98 11.56 5.10
C THR A 5 -16.79 10.97 3.70
N PRO A 6 -16.87 11.79 2.64
CA PRO A 6 -16.73 11.28 1.28
C PRO A 6 -15.33 10.74 1.01
N ALA A 7 -15.22 9.53 0.47
CA ALA A 7 -13.96 9.01 -0.05
C ALA A 7 -13.40 9.92 -1.16
N ARG A 8 -12.08 10.00 -1.26
CA ARG A 8 -11.35 10.76 -2.28
C ARG A 8 -10.30 9.88 -2.94
N PHE A 9 -10.21 9.97 -4.25
CA PHE A 9 -9.09 9.43 -5.00
C PHE A 9 -8.25 10.61 -5.49
N ILE A 10 -7.04 10.74 -4.94
CA ILE A 10 -6.14 11.87 -5.22
C ILE A 10 -5.08 11.39 -6.21
N VAL A 11 -4.90 12.13 -7.29
CA VAL A 11 -3.85 11.93 -8.29
C VAL A 11 -2.89 13.10 -8.21
N LEU A 12 -1.63 12.81 -8.04
CA LEU A 12 -0.52 13.76 -8.10
C LEU A 12 0.33 13.42 -9.30
N ASP A 13 0.73 14.41 -10.09
CA ASP A 13 1.59 14.22 -11.27
C ASP A 13 2.64 15.34 -11.28
N SER A 14 3.91 14.97 -11.26
CA SER A 14 5.01 15.95 -11.21
C SER A 14 5.28 16.63 -12.56
N ALA A 15 4.86 16.01 -13.67
CA ALA A 15 5.10 16.50 -15.03
C ALA A 15 4.05 15.94 -16.01
N PRO A 16 2.77 16.40 -15.92
CA PRO A 16 1.67 15.79 -16.67
C PRO A 16 1.83 15.83 -18.20
N ASP A 17 2.58 16.79 -18.71
CA ASP A 17 2.86 16.97 -20.14
C ASP A 17 4.09 16.19 -20.65
N ALA A 18 4.81 15.50 -19.75
CA ALA A 18 5.98 14.72 -20.16
C ALA A 18 5.58 13.45 -20.91
N ALA A 19 6.27 13.16 -22.00
CA ALA A 19 6.04 11.99 -22.83
C ALA A 19 6.63 10.69 -22.26
N GLU A 20 7.53 10.79 -21.28
CA GLU A 20 8.15 9.63 -20.66
C GLU A 20 7.19 8.83 -19.78
N LYS A 21 7.43 7.52 -19.68
CA LYS A 21 6.70 6.66 -18.76
C LYS A 21 7.01 7.07 -17.32
N PRO A 22 6.00 7.29 -16.46
CA PRO A 22 6.22 7.68 -15.10
C PRO A 22 6.65 6.53 -14.19
N LEU A 23 7.31 6.88 -13.11
CA LEU A 23 7.37 6.04 -11.91
C LEU A 23 6.09 6.27 -11.11
N VAL A 24 5.28 5.21 -10.93
CA VAL A 24 3.97 5.34 -10.27
C VAL A 24 4.03 4.79 -8.85
N PHE A 25 3.59 5.60 -7.89
CA PHE A 25 3.52 5.23 -6.48
C PHE A 25 2.08 5.28 -5.98
N VAL A 26 1.65 4.21 -5.31
CA VAL A 26 0.30 4.08 -4.74
C VAL A 26 0.40 4.03 -3.22
N GLY A 27 -0.40 4.84 -2.51
CA GLY A 27 -0.35 4.89 -1.04
C GLY A 27 -1.70 4.63 -0.39
N LYS A 28 -1.75 3.63 0.52
CA LYS A 28 -2.94 3.41 1.36
C LYS A 28 -3.27 4.67 2.15
N GLY A 29 -4.51 5.17 1.99
CA GLY A 29 -5.00 6.40 2.59
C GLY A 29 -6.23 6.17 3.48
N VAL A 30 -6.25 5.14 4.32
CA VAL A 30 -7.32 4.96 5.31
C VAL A 30 -7.09 5.92 6.46
N THR A 31 -7.86 7.01 6.51
CA THR A 31 -7.65 8.11 7.44
C THR A 31 -8.06 7.79 8.87
N PHE A 32 -8.97 6.83 9.03
CA PHE A 32 -9.23 6.16 10.30
C PHE A 32 -9.78 4.75 10.03
N ASP A 33 -9.26 3.76 10.73
CA ASP A 33 -9.63 2.36 10.55
C ASP A 33 -10.12 1.73 11.85
N THR A 34 -11.43 1.51 11.94
CA THR A 34 -12.03 0.74 13.04
C THR A 34 -12.13 -0.76 12.75
N GLY A 35 -11.78 -1.19 11.51
CA GLY A 35 -12.09 -2.51 11.01
C GLY A 35 -13.46 -2.60 10.32
N GLY A 36 -14.28 -1.57 10.38
CA GLY A 36 -15.67 -1.60 9.89
C GLY A 36 -16.55 -2.51 10.74
N ILE A 37 -17.38 -3.35 10.09
CA ILE A 37 -18.24 -4.33 10.79
C ILE A 37 -17.40 -5.42 11.49
N SER A 38 -16.26 -5.80 10.92
CA SER A 38 -15.25 -6.66 11.58
C SER A 38 -14.42 -5.84 12.55
N LEU A 39 -15.06 -5.34 13.60
CA LEU A 39 -14.54 -4.29 14.50
C LEU A 39 -13.26 -4.73 15.23
N LYS A 40 -12.24 -3.88 15.18
CA LYS A 40 -11.00 -4.04 15.95
C LYS A 40 -11.25 -3.96 17.47
N PRO A 41 -10.40 -4.59 18.29
CA PRO A 41 -10.38 -4.34 19.73
C PRO A 41 -10.14 -2.85 20.03
N ALA A 42 -10.75 -2.33 21.10
CA ALA A 42 -10.60 -0.91 21.49
C ALA A 42 -9.15 -0.52 21.85
N ALA A 43 -8.34 -1.48 22.30
CA ALA A 43 -6.95 -1.23 22.68
C ALA A 43 -6.15 -0.71 21.47
N LYS A 44 -5.52 0.46 21.63
CA LYS A 44 -4.71 1.15 20.62
C LYS A 44 -5.47 1.57 19.35
N MET A 45 -6.81 1.51 19.33
CA MET A 45 -7.58 1.92 18.13
C MET A 45 -7.32 3.37 17.73
N HIS A 46 -6.99 4.27 18.67
CA HIS A 46 -6.63 5.66 18.40
C HIS A 46 -5.36 5.82 17.54
N GLU A 47 -4.49 4.79 17.48
CA GLU A 47 -3.31 4.75 16.60
C GLU A 47 -3.72 4.55 15.14
N MET A 48 -4.94 4.05 14.87
CA MET A 48 -5.47 3.81 13.52
C MET A 48 -5.70 5.08 12.69
N LYS A 49 -5.51 6.26 13.26
CA LYS A 49 -5.31 7.52 12.51
C LYS A 49 -4.02 7.50 11.67
N GLY A 50 -3.10 6.57 11.96
CA GLY A 50 -1.86 6.33 11.21
C GLY A 50 -2.00 5.38 10.02
N ASP A 51 -3.20 4.82 9.79
CA ASP A 51 -3.45 3.84 8.73
C ASP A 51 -3.46 4.43 7.30
N MET A 52 -3.04 5.67 7.21
CA MET A 52 -2.80 6.43 5.99
C MET A 52 -1.31 6.74 5.75
N ALA A 53 -0.42 6.06 6.46
CA ALA A 53 1.03 6.33 6.36
C ALA A 53 1.59 6.08 4.95
N GLY A 54 1.01 5.15 4.18
CA GLY A 54 1.36 4.94 2.78
C GLY A 54 1.08 6.18 1.92
N ALA A 55 -0.13 6.74 2.01
CA ALA A 55 -0.49 7.98 1.32
C ALA A 55 0.37 9.18 1.81
N ALA A 56 0.62 9.25 3.13
CA ALA A 56 1.47 10.29 3.70
C ALA A 56 2.91 10.23 3.20
N ALA A 57 3.46 9.02 3.00
CA ALA A 57 4.80 8.85 2.43
C ALA A 57 4.88 9.39 0.99
N ILE A 58 3.85 9.15 0.17
CA ILE A 58 3.80 9.69 -1.20
C ILE A 58 3.63 11.22 -1.18
N LEU A 59 2.81 11.78 -0.30
CA LEU A 59 2.73 13.24 -0.13
C LEU A 59 4.07 13.83 0.29
N GLY A 60 4.79 13.15 1.18
CA GLY A 60 6.15 13.51 1.60
C GLY A 60 7.14 13.47 0.44
N LEU A 61 7.07 12.45 -0.41
CA LEU A 61 7.84 12.36 -1.64
C LEU A 61 7.57 13.56 -2.56
N PHE A 62 6.31 13.84 -2.87
CA PHE A 62 5.95 14.97 -3.75
C PHE A 62 6.40 16.32 -3.19
N LYS A 63 6.33 16.49 -1.86
CA LYS A 63 6.90 17.68 -1.21
C LYS A 63 8.42 17.77 -1.42
N ALA A 64 9.14 16.66 -1.27
CA ALA A 64 10.58 16.61 -1.48
C ALA A 64 10.92 16.92 -2.95
N LEU A 65 10.23 16.30 -3.91
CA LEU A 65 10.41 16.56 -5.35
C LEU A 65 10.13 18.03 -5.72
N GLY A 66 9.12 18.64 -5.11
CA GLY A 66 8.81 20.07 -5.30
C GLY A 66 9.92 21.00 -4.78
N LEU A 67 10.71 20.55 -3.80
CA LEU A 67 11.83 21.33 -3.26
C LEU A 67 13.17 21.08 -4.00
N THR A 68 13.37 19.87 -4.50
CA THR A 68 14.66 19.43 -5.09
C THR A 68 14.64 19.33 -6.61
N GLY A 69 13.44 19.32 -7.22
CA GLY A 69 13.25 18.92 -8.61
C GLY A 69 13.27 17.40 -8.80
N SER A 70 12.88 16.96 -9.97
CA SER A 70 12.97 15.58 -10.42
C SER A 70 13.33 15.53 -11.90
N ALA A 71 14.26 14.64 -12.27
CA ALA A 71 14.56 14.34 -13.67
C ALA A 71 13.55 13.33 -14.27
N ARG A 72 12.76 12.66 -13.43
CA ARG A 72 11.79 11.65 -13.82
C ARG A 72 10.37 12.13 -13.55
N ARG A 73 9.45 11.78 -14.44
CA ARG A 73 8.02 11.95 -14.17
C ARG A 73 7.57 10.99 -13.07
N VAL A 74 6.90 11.50 -12.07
CA VAL A 74 6.39 10.74 -10.93
C VAL A 74 4.89 10.95 -10.82
N VAL A 75 4.14 9.86 -10.67
CA VAL A 75 2.69 9.90 -10.42
C VAL A 75 2.41 9.26 -9.07
N GLY A 76 1.62 9.93 -8.24
CA GLY A 76 1.13 9.46 -6.95
C GLY A 76 -0.36 9.19 -6.99
N LEU A 77 -0.79 8.02 -6.53
CA LEU A 77 -2.20 7.61 -6.46
C LEU A 77 -2.57 7.34 -5.00
N LEU A 78 -3.49 8.12 -4.45
CA LEU A 78 -3.85 8.08 -3.04
C LEU A 78 -5.36 7.79 -2.90
N PRO A 79 -5.77 6.52 -2.77
CA PRO A 79 -7.14 6.17 -2.40
C PRO A 79 -7.36 6.49 -0.92
N CYS A 80 -8.17 7.52 -0.63
CA CYS A 80 -8.42 8.01 0.73
C CYS A 80 -9.85 7.75 1.16
N THR A 81 -10.03 7.12 2.32
CA THR A 81 -11.34 6.81 2.90
C THR A 81 -11.23 6.57 4.41
N GLU A 82 -12.37 6.53 5.10
CA GLU A 82 -12.48 5.96 6.44
C GLU A 82 -13.07 4.55 6.36
N ASN A 83 -12.68 3.67 7.29
CA ASN A 83 -13.29 2.35 7.49
C ASN A 83 -13.96 2.30 8.86
N VAL A 84 -15.25 2.60 8.90
CA VAL A 84 -16.03 2.69 10.13
C VAL A 84 -17.36 1.91 9.99
N PRO A 85 -17.95 1.43 11.11
CA PRO A 85 -19.28 0.81 11.09
C PRO A 85 -20.33 1.88 10.78
N GLY A 86 -21.44 1.44 10.16
CA GLY A 86 -22.56 2.32 9.83
C GLY A 86 -23.64 1.55 9.09
N SER A 87 -24.79 2.17 8.92
CA SER A 87 -25.95 1.54 8.27
C SER A 87 -25.70 1.19 6.79
N ARG A 88 -24.71 1.84 6.18
CA ARG A 88 -24.30 1.64 4.77
C ARG A 88 -22.94 0.95 4.65
N ALA A 89 -22.37 0.49 5.76
CA ALA A 89 -21.06 -0.16 5.76
C ALA A 89 -21.10 -1.46 4.94
N THR A 90 -19.97 -1.77 4.32
CA THR A 90 -19.73 -3.06 3.70
C THR A 90 -19.79 -4.16 4.77
N LYS A 91 -20.42 -5.28 4.47
CA LYS A 91 -20.63 -6.40 5.39
C LYS A 91 -19.81 -7.61 4.95
N PRO A 92 -19.33 -8.43 5.87
CA PRO A 92 -18.85 -9.77 5.54
C PRO A 92 -19.90 -10.54 4.73
N GLY A 93 -19.46 -11.14 3.60
CA GLY A 93 -20.32 -11.80 2.62
C GLY A 93 -20.74 -10.91 1.44
N ASP A 94 -20.52 -9.61 1.50
CA ASP A 94 -20.74 -8.74 0.32
C ASP A 94 -19.71 -9.10 -0.78
N VAL A 95 -20.16 -9.05 -2.05
CA VAL A 95 -19.30 -9.17 -3.23
C VAL A 95 -19.22 -7.81 -3.90
N VAL A 96 -18.01 -7.35 -4.19
CA VAL A 96 -17.75 -6.10 -4.90
C VAL A 96 -17.01 -6.38 -6.20
N THR A 97 -17.17 -5.51 -7.18
CA THR A 97 -16.42 -5.56 -8.44
C THR A 97 -15.35 -4.48 -8.41
N ALA A 98 -14.10 -4.88 -8.53
CA ALA A 98 -12.97 -3.98 -8.63
C ALA A 98 -12.91 -3.31 -10.02
N MET A 99 -12.12 -2.25 -10.15
CA MET A 99 -12.02 -1.43 -11.36
C MET A 99 -11.63 -2.22 -12.61
N ASN A 100 -10.82 -3.27 -12.47
CA ASN A 100 -10.43 -4.15 -13.58
C ASN A 100 -11.48 -5.23 -13.92
N GLY A 101 -12.64 -5.23 -13.26
CA GLY A 101 -13.72 -6.19 -13.45
C GLY A 101 -13.66 -7.43 -12.55
N THR A 102 -12.57 -7.64 -11.81
CA THR A 102 -12.42 -8.77 -10.88
C THR A 102 -13.42 -8.65 -9.74
N THR A 103 -14.16 -9.70 -9.47
CA THR A 103 -15.10 -9.77 -8.34
C THR A 103 -14.40 -10.25 -7.07
N VAL A 104 -14.71 -9.62 -5.93
CA VAL A 104 -14.08 -9.91 -4.65
C VAL A 104 -15.13 -10.13 -3.57
N GLU A 105 -15.14 -11.31 -2.97
CA GLU A 105 -15.90 -11.63 -1.77
C GLU A 105 -15.20 -11.03 -0.55
N ILE A 106 -15.93 -10.22 0.22
CA ILE A 106 -15.41 -9.60 1.44
C ILE A 106 -15.79 -10.47 2.62
N LEU A 107 -14.82 -11.21 3.17
CA LEU A 107 -15.04 -12.03 4.37
C LEU A 107 -14.62 -11.32 5.66
N ASN A 108 -13.76 -10.29 5.54
CA ASN A 108 -13.32 -9.48 6.67
C ASN A 108 -13.22 -8.03 6.24
N THR A 109 -13.99 -7.15 6.86
CA THR A 109 -13.99 -5.72 6.54
C THR A 109 -12.78 -4.98 7.13
N ASP A 110 -11.99 -5.61 8.01
CA ASP A 110 -10.69 -5.12 8.52
C ASP A 110 -9.52 -5.41 7.54
N ALA A 111 -9.84 -5.95 6.36
CA ALA A 111 -8.92 -6.11 5.23
C ALA A 111 -9.32 -5.16 4.07
N GLU A 112 -9.65 -3.92 4.39
CA GLU A 112 -10.13 -2.85 3.50
C GLU A 112 -8.99 -2.22 2.69
N GLY A 113 -7.79 -2.12 3.27
CA GLY A 113 -6.64 -1.47 2.65
C GLY A 113 -6.30 -2.09 1.30
N ARG A 114 -6.31 -3.42 1.21
CA ARG A 114 -6.07 -4.12 -0.06
C ARG A 114 -7.18 -3.89 -1.09
N LEU A 115 -8.41 -3.61 -0.66
CA LEU A 115 -9.53 -3.34 -1.58
C LEU A 115 -9.37 -1.97 -2.24
N ILE A 116 -9.03 -0.93 -1.48
CA ILE A 116 -8.80 0.40 -2.06
C ILE A 116 -7.52 0.46 -2.90
N LEU A 117 -6.49 -0.31 -2.49
CA LEU A 117 -5.26 -0.43 -3.29
C LEU A 117 -5.50 -1.18 -4.59
N ALA A 118 -6.38 -2.20 -4.62
CA ALA A 118 -6.73 -2.93 -5.83
C ALA A 118 -7.21 -2.00 -6.94
N ASP A 119 -8.14 -1.09 -6.63
CA ASP A 119 -8.64 -0.11 -7.60
C ASP A 119 -7.56 0.89 -8.02
N ALA A 120 -6.72 1.34 -7.08
CA ALA A 120 -5.63 2.26 -7.39
C ALA A 120 -4.53 1.62 -8.27
N LEU A 121 -4.20 0.35 -8.02
CA LEU A 121 -3.27 -0.42 -8.84
C LEU A 121 -3.83 -0.60 -10.25
N ALA A 122 -5.10 -1.01 -10.39
CA ALA A 122 -5.76 -1.12 -11.69
C ALA A 122 -5.82 0.23 -12.44
N TYR A 123 -6.10 1.32 -11.71
CA TYR A 123 -6.13 2.67 -12.27
C TYR A 123 -4.78 3.12 -12.83
N SER A 124 -3.66 2.63 -12.27
CA SER A 124 -2.31 2.99 -12.71
C SER A 124 -2.03 2.65 -14.17
N ALA A 125 -2.76 1.68 -14.76
CA ALA A 125 -2.64 1.32 -16.18
C ALA A 125 -2.79 2.52 -17.13
N ARG A 126 -3.55 3.56 -16.71
CA ARG A 126 -3.77 4.79 -17.52
C ARG A 126 -2.50 5.60 -17.74
N PHE A 127 -1.49 5.39 -16.92
CA PHE A 127 -0.22 6.13 -16.99
C PHE A 127 0.87 5.32 -17.70
N GLU A 128 0.61 4.06 -18.06
CA GLU A 128 1.61 3.16 -18.64
C GLU A 128 2.92 3.15 -17.85
N PRO A 129 2.87 2.83 -16.53
CA PRO A 129 4.01 3.00 -15.65
C PRO A 129 5.24 2.21 -16.09
N GLU A 130 6.42 2.77 -15.89
CA GLU A 130 7.67 2.05 -16.02
C GLU A 130 7.88 1.09 -14.85
N ILE A 131 7.63 1.58 -13.63
CA ILE A 131 7.48 0.77 -12.42
C ILE A 131 6.26 1.20 -11.64
N LEU A 132 5.74 0.28 -10.86
CA LEU A 132 4.62 0.50 -9.95
C LEU A 132 5.01 0.03 -8.54
N VAL A 133 4.96 0.94 -7.58
CA VAL A 133 5.27 0.60 -6.18
C VAL A 133 4.13 1.06 -5.29
N ASP A 134 3.59 0.18 -4.46
CA ASP A 134 2.62 0.57 -3.46
C ASP A 134 3.15 0.45 -2.02
N LEU A 135 2.69 1.36 -1.16
CA LEU A 135 3.02 1.41 0.25
C LEU A 135 1.75 1.36 1.09
N ALA A 136 1.76 0.50 2.09
CA ALA A 136 0.63 0.40 3.00
C ALA A 136 1.03 -0.10 4.39
N THR A 137 0.37 0.40 5.41
CA THR A 137 0.23 -0.24 6.71
C THR A 137 -0.79 -1.37 6.56
N LEU A 138 -0.33 -2.50 5.93
CA LEU A 138 -1.30 -3.44 5.39
C LEU A 138 -1.61 -4.59 6.33
N THR A 139 -0.59 -5.18 6.98
CA THR A 139 -0.83 -6.42 7.73
C THR A 139 -0.20 -6.44 9.11
N GLY A 140 -0.99 -6.88 10.10
CA GLY A 140 -0.45 -7.26 11.40
C GLY A 140 0.51 -8.46 11.31
N ALA A 141 0.36 -9.30 10.28
CA ALA A 141 1.26 -10.42 10.02
C ALA A 141 2.69 -9.97 9.71
N CYS A 142 2.85 -8.90 8.94
CA CYS A 142 4.15 -8.28 8.67
C CYS A 142 4.80 -7.75 9.97
N LEU A 143 4.01 -7.04 10.80
CA LEU A 143 4.46 -6.55 12.11
C LEU A 143 4.93 -7.69 13.02
N VAL A 144 4.19 -8.81 13.06
CA VAL A 144 4.57 -10.00 13.86
C VAL A 144 5.85 -10.64 13.33
N ALA A 145 6.04 -10.70 12.00
CA ALA A 145 7.18 -11.34 11.38
C ALA A 145 8.48 -10.52 11.48
N LEU A 146 8.40 -9.20 11.26
CA LEU A 146 9.57 -8.32 11.08
C LEU A 146 9.75 -7.27 12.19
N GLY A 147 8.77 -7.15 13.09
CA GLY A 147 8.80 -6.13 14.16
C GLY A 147 8.58 -4.71 13.63
N THR A 148 9.07 -3.73 14.40
CA THR A 148 8.78 -2.30 14.17
C THR A 148 9.90 -1.53 13.46
N LYS A 149 10.97 -2.20 13.04
CA LYS A 149 12.17 -1.53 12.48
C LYS A 149 12.44 -1.88 11.01
N VAL A 150 11.66 -2.79 10.44
CA VAL A 150 11.86 -3.32 9.08
C VAL A 150 10.52 -3.42 8.39
N ALA A 151 10.43 -2.97 7.14
CA ALA A 151 9.28 -3.20 6.27
C ALA A 151 9.48 -4.46 5.42
N ALA A 152 8.39 -5.11 5.03
CA ALA A 152 8.45 -6.15 4.01
C ALA A 152 8.47 -5.54 2.61
N VAL A 153 9.23 -6.15 1.69
CA VAL A 153 9.13 -5.89 0.25
C VAL A 153 8.74 -7.17 -0.47
N PHE A 154 7.72 -7.08 -1.31
CA PHE A 154 7.27 -8.12 -2.24
C PHE A 154 7.42 -7.57 -3.64
N ALA A 155 8.33 -8.09 -4.45
CA ALA A 155 8.58 -7.58 -5.79
C ALA A 155 8.40 -8.66 -6.86
N THR A 156 7.97 -8.25 -8.06
CA THR A 156 7.80 -9.15 -9.21
C THR A 156 9.11 -9.44 -9.90
N THR A 157 10.12 -8.56 -9.75
CA THR A 157 11.46 -8.74 -10.33
C THR A 157 12.53 -8.56 -9.26
N ALA A 158 13.64 -9.29 -9.43
CA ALA A 158 14.78 -9.20 -8.52
C ALA A 158 15.46 -7.83 -8.58
N ASP A 159 15.45 -7.18 -9.74
CA ASP A 159 16.06 -5.85 -9.92
C ASP A 159 15.31 -4.80 -9.08
N LEU A 160 13.98 -4.74 -9.17
CA LEU A 160 13.19 -3.79 -8.39
C LEU A 160 13.31 -4.05 -6.88
N ASP A 161 13.32 -5.33 -6.45
CA ASP A 161 13.58 -5.70 -5.05
C ASP A 161 14.93 -5.16 -4.58
N GLN A 162 15.99 -5.42 -5.35
CA GLN A 162 17.34 -4.98 -5.01
C GLN A 162 17.43 -3.45 -4.94
N ARG A 163 16.91 -2.74 -5.94
CA ARG A 163 16.90 -1.26 -5.95
C ARG A 163 16.20 -0.68 -4.73
N ILE A 164 15.04 -1.19 -4.35
CA ILE A 164 14.31 -0.72 -3.15
C ILE A 164 15.14 -0.94 -1.89
N ARG A 165 15.71 -2.13 -1.71
CA ARG A 165 16.50 -2.45 -0.50
C ARG A 165 17.81 -1.65 -0.42
N GLU A 166 18.50 -1.46 -1.53
CA GLU A 166 19.73 -0.67 -1.59
C GLU A 166 19.45 0.81 -1.29
N ASN A 167 18.46 1.41 -1.97
CA ASN A 167 18.07 2.79 -1.73
C ASN A 167 17.56 2.99 -0.28
N GLY A 168 16.79 2.05 0.24
CA GLY A 168 16.35 2.06 1.64
C GLY A 168 17.54 2.01 2.60
N SER A 169 18.52 1.15 2.34
CA SER A 169 19.73 1.03 3.17
C SER A 169 20.55 2.32 3.20
N LEU A 170 20.71 3.00 2.06
CA LEU A 170 21.43 4.29 1.96
C LEU A 170 20.82 5.37 2.85
N VAL A 171 19.49 5.36 3.00
CA VAL A 171 18.75 6.38 3.77
C VAL A 171 18.33 5.92 5.16
N GLY A 172 18.75 4.71 5.59
CA GLY A 172 18.47 4.15 6.91
C GLY A 172 17.04 3.62 7.07
N GLU A 173 16.36 3.29 6.00
CA GLU A 173 15.06 2.59 5.97
C GLU A 173 15.28 1.14 5.54
N ARG A 174 14.97 0.18 6.41
CA ARG A 174 15.30 -1.22 6.18
C ARG A 174 14.12 -1.98 5.60
N TYR A 175 14.41 -2.79 4.58
CA TYR A 175 13.44 -3.67 3.93
C TYR A 175 13.92 -5.12 3.94
N TRP A 176 12.99 -6.06 4.07
CA TRP A 176 13.27 -7.50 4.00
C TRP A 176 12.43 -8.14 2.90
N PRO A 177 13.05 -8.89 1.96
CA PRO A 177 12.33 -9.51 0.86
C PRO A 177 11.44 -10.65 1.35
N MET A 178 10.23 -10.70 0.83
CA MET A 178 9.24 -11.73 1.11
C MET A 178 8.78 -12.42 -0.18
N PRO A 179 8.39 -13.69 -0.11
CA PRO A 179 8.06 -14.47 -1.30
C PRO A 179 6.72 -14.06 -1.93
N LEU A 180 6.65 -14.11 -3.29
CA LEU A 180 5.44 -14.00 -4.09
C LEU A 180 5.16 -15.30 -4.87
N TRP A 181 5.31 -16.45 -4.23
CA TRP A 181 5.18 -17.76 -4.90
C TRP A 181 3.71 -18.07 -5.21
N ALA A 182 3.46 -18.49 -6.46
CA ALA A 182 2.10 -18.75 -6.96
C ALA A 182 1.34 -19.84 -6.20
N GLU A 183 2.04 -20.77 -5.57
CA GLU A 183 1.45 -21.83 -4.74
C GLU A 183 0.66 -21.31 -3.55
N TYR A 184 0.98 -20.10 -3.05
CA TYR A 184 0.22 -19.41 -2.00
C TYR A 184 -1.07 -18.75 -2.51
N ALA A 185 -1.35 -18.73 -3.82
CA ALA A 185 -2.55 -18.05 -4.34
C ALA A 185 -3.85 -18.86 -4.16
N ALA A 186 -3.76 -20.18 -4.07
CA ALA A 186 -4.94 -21.06 -4.02
C ALA A 186 -5.95 -20.70 -2.92
N PRO A 187 -5.54 -20.36 -1.67
CA PRO A 187 -6.49 -19.98 -0.61
C PRO A 187 -7.22 -18.64 -0.85
N LEU A 188 -6.85 -17.86 -1.85
CA LEU A 188 -7.54 -16.61 -2.21
C LEU A 188 -8.75 -16.82 -3.12
N LYS A 189 -8.97 -18.04 -3.64
CA LYS A 189 -10.15 -18.36 -4.46
C LYS A 189 -11.43 -18.31 -3.62
N SER A 190 -12.48 -17.73 -4.19
CA SER A 190 -13.83 -17.73 -3.63
C SER A 190 -14.73 -18.74 -4.34
N GLU A 191 -15.80 -19.17 -3.69
CA GLU A 191 -16.84 -20.01 -4.29
C GLU A 191 -17.93 -19.16 -4.99
N VAL A 192 -17.99 -17.85 -4.70
CA VAL A 192 -19.05 -16.93 -5.17
C VAL A 192 -18.50 -15.71 -5.92
N ALA A 193 -17.18 -15.56 -5.99
CA ALA A 193 -16.49 -14.48 -6.67
C ALA A 193 -15.16 -15.01 -7.26
N ASP A 194 -14.41 -14.18 -7.98
CA ASP A 194 -13.10 -14.56 -8.48
C ASP A 194 -12.08 -14.71 -7.35
N LEU A 195 -12.14 -13.81 -6.37
CA LEU A 195 -11.24 -13.77 -5.22
C LEU A 195 -12.03 -13.54 -3.93
N LYS A 196 -11.41 -13.86 -2.79
CA LYS A 196 -11.83 -13.37 -1.47
C LYS A 196 -10.73 -12.49 -0.88
N ASN A 197 -11.12 -11.52 -0.05
CA ASN A 197 -10.19 -10.50 0.44
C ASN A 197 -9.27 -10.99 1.58
N ILE A 198 -9.49 -12.17 2.12
CA ILE A 198 -8.62 -12.81 3.12
C ILE A 198 -8.38 -14.27 2.77
N ALA A 199 -7.32 -14.85 3.35
CA ALA A 199 -7.03 -16.28 3.32
C ALA A 199 -6.84 -16.80 4.76
N VAL A 200 -6.02 -17.81 4.95
CA VAL A 200 -5.66 -18.33 6.27
C VAL A 200 -4.76 -17.34 7.02
N ARG A 201 -4.67 -17.50 8.35
CA ARG A 201 -3.91 -16.58 9.22
C ARG A 201 -2.38 -16.64 8.95
N GLU A 202 -1.89 -17.87 8.75
CA GLU A 202 -0.50 -18.17 8.47
C GLU A 202 -0.10 -17.61 7.10
N GLY A 203 0.98 -16.85 7.02
CA GLY A 203 1.41 -16.21 5.78
C GLY A 203 0.55 -15.01 5.35
N GLY A 204 -0.19 -14.38 6.27
CA GLY A 204 -1.13 -13.30 5.98
C GLY A 204 -0.57 -12.14 5.14
N ALA A 205 0.71 -11.79 5.32
CA ALA A 205 1.37 -10.76 4.51
C ALA A 205 1.58 -11.22 3.06
N ILE A 206 1.93 -12.50 2.87
CA ILE A 206 2.10 -13.10 1.52
C ILE A 206 0.76 -13.10 0.77
N PHE A 207 -0.32 -13.52 1.45
CA PHE A 207 -1.65 -13.51 0.85
C PHE A 207 -2.13 -12.11 0.49
N ALA A 208 -1.82 -11.11 1.32
CA ALA A 208 -2.15 -9.71 1.04
C ALA A 208 -1.44 -9.22 -0.23
N ALA A 209 -0.15 -9.48 -0.36
CA ALA A 209 0.63 -9.11 -1.53
C ALA A 209 0.16 -9.86 -2.80
N LEU A 210 -0.14 -11.17 -2.69
CA LEU A 210 -0.68 -11.96 -3.80
C LEU A 210 -2.07 -11.51 -4.22
N PHE A 211 -2.91 -11.07 -3.27
CA PHE A 211 -4.18 -10.44 -3.59
C PHE A 211 -3.97 -9.19 -4.45
N LEU A 212 -3.09 -8.27 -4.01
CA LEU A 212 -2.77 -7.04 -4.75
C LEU A 212 -2.22 -7.30 -6.14
N LYS A 213 -1.39 -8.33 -6.31
CA LYS A 213 -0.79 -8.71 -7.59
C LYS A 213 -1.82 -8.94 -8.71
N ASN A 214 -3.06 -9.37 -8.39
CA ASN A 214 -4.12 -9.57 -9.37
C ASN A 214 -4.62 -8.26 -10.02
N PHE A 215 -4.28 -7.11 -9.45
CA PHE A 215 -4.71 -5.80 -9.91
C PHE A 215 -3.58 -4.98 -10.54
N VAL A 216 -2.38 -5.52 -10.57
CA VAL A 216 -1.22 -4.93 -11.23
C VAL A 216 -1.37 -5.05 -12.74
N PRO A 217 -1.14 -3.98 -13.53
CA PRO A 217 -1.17 -4.05 -14.98
C PRO A 217 -0.16 -5.07 -15.52
N GLN A 218 -0.54 -5.81 -16.55
CA GLN A 218 0.32 -6.84 -17.13
C GLN A 218 1.61 -6.24 -17.69
N GLY A 219 2.74 -6.88 -17.40
CA GLY A 219 4.06 -6.48 -17.91
C GLY A 219 4.72 -5.33 -17.18
N VAL A 220 4.10 -4.83 -16.11
CA VAL A 220 4.68 -3.78 -15.25
C VAL A 220 5.45 -4.41 -14.10
N ASP A 221 6.68 -3.97 -13.88
CA ASP A 221 7.45 -4.32 -12.69
C ASP A 221 6.81 -3.66 -11.46
N TRP A 222 6.43 -4.49 -10.50
CA TRP A 222 5.69 -4.04 -9.33
C TRP A 222 6.34 -4.49 -8.03
N ALA A 223 6.24 -3.62 -7.02
CA ALA A 223 6.57 -3.96 -5.65
C ALA A 223 5.51 -3.44 -4.68
N HIS A 224 5.18 -4.27 -3.68
CA HIS A 224 4.40 -3.91 -2.50
C HIS A 224 5.33 -3.75 -1.30
N LEU A 225 5.20 -2.62 -0.59
CA LEU A 225 5.93 -2.32 0.63
C LEU A 225 4.95 -2.33 1.80
N ASP A 226 4.98 -3.41 2.62
CA ASP A 226 4.20 -3.46 3.85
C ASP A 226 4.97 -2.76 4.97
N ILE A 227 4.56 -1.52 5.24
CA ILE A 227 5.19 -0.63 6.22
C ILE A 227 4.48 -0.65 7.58
N ALA A 228 3.61 -1.63 7.86
CA ALA A 228 2.85 -1.71 9.11
C ALA A 228 3.73 -1.64 10.36
N GLY A 229 4.96 -2.18 10.31
CA GLY A 229 5.90 -2.14 11.42
C GLY A 229 6.52 -0.76 11.64
N PRO A 230 7.27 -0.21 10.68
CA PRO A 230 8.07 1.00 10.87
C PRO A 230 7.30 2.31 10.67
N ALA A 231 6.02 2.28 10.27
CA ALA A 231 5.24 3.50 10.01
C ALA A 231 4.92 4.32 11.26
N TRP A 232 4.95 3.70 12.44
CA TRP A 232 4.61 4.33 13.71
C TRP A 232 5.68 4.05 14.77
N THR A 233 5.93 5.02 15.65
CA THR A 233 6.83 4.85 16.80
C THR A 233 6.27 5.55 18.04
N ASP A 234 6.45 4.93 19.18
CA ASP A 234 6.19 5.54 20.49
C ASP A 234 7.49 6.15 21.08
N GLU A 235 8.63 5.94 20.42
CA GLU A 235 9.93 6.40 20.85
C GLU A 235 10.19 7.86 20.41
N ASN A 236 10.81 8.64 21.29
CA ASN A 236 11.39 9.94 20.94
C ASN A 236 12.88 9.72 20.65
N ALA A 237 13.21 9.46 19.41
CA ALA A 237 14.57 9.08 19.01
C ALA A 237 15.05 9.86 17.78
N SER A 238 16.19 10.54 17.91
CA SER A 238 16.89 11.20 16.80
C SER A 238 15.99 12.13 15.96
N ILE A 239 15.64 11.70 14.75
CA ILE A 239 14.82 12.45 13.78
C ILE A 239 13.31 12.18 13.94
N PHE A 240 12.92 11.21 14.79
CA PHE A 240 11.52 10.82 14.97
C PHE A 240 10.97 11.33 16.30
N ARG A 241 9.72 11.78 16.27
CA ARG A 241 8.88 12.00 17.45
C ARG A 241 7.83 10.90 17.52
N PRO A 242 7.25 10.64 18.70
CA PRO A 242 6.12 9.71 18.79
C PRO A 242 5.03 10.03 17.77
N GLY A 243 4.56 9.00 17.07
CA GLY A 243 3.59 9.11 15.98
C GLY A 243 4.10 8.54 14.66
N GLY A 244 3.60 9.08 13.55
CA GLY A 244 4.01 8.67 12.21
C GLY A 244 5.47 9.02 11.91
N THR A 245 6.21 8.04 11.38
CA THR A 245 7.67 8.17 11.14
C THR A 245 8.01 8.78 9.78
N GLY A 246 7.07 8.81 8.84
CA GLY A 246 7.34 9.12 7.44
C GLY A 246 8.19 8.07 6.72
N PHE A 247 8.20 6.82 7.24
CA PHE A 247 8.92 5.71 6.60
C PHE A 247 8.46 5.54 5.14
N GLY A 248 9.43 5.34 4.26
CA GLY A 248 9.23 5.24 2.81
C GLY A 248 9.53 6.54 2.05
N VAL A 249 9.36 7.71 2.65
CA VAL A 249 9.63 9.00 1.96
C VAL A 249 11.03 9.06 1.40
N ARG A 250 12.02 8.73 2.23
CA ARG A 250 13.44 8.82 1.86
C ARG A 250 13.82 7.76 0.84
N THR A 251 13.33 6.54 1.01
CA THR A 251 13.55 5.44 0.05
C THR A 251 12.97 5.78 -1.31
N LEU A 252 11.72 6.26 -1.36
CA LEU A 252 11.09 6.62 -2.64
C LEU A 252 11.79 7.80 -3.31
N TRP A 253 12.20 8.81 -2.53
CA TRP A 253 12.95 9.94 -3.08
C TRP A 253 14.28 9.49 -3.67
N GLU A 254 15.02 8.62 -2.97
CA GLU A 254 16.30 8.09 -3.46
C GLU A 254 16.07 7.17 -4.67
N LEU A 255 15.01 6.35 -4.66
CA LEU A 255 14.65 5.51 -5.80
C LEU A 255 14.38 6.37 -7.05
N VAL A 256 13.59 7.46 -6.94
CA VAL A 256 13.35 8.38 -8.07
C VAL A 256 14.64 9.02 -8.56
N ARG A 257 15.52 9.43 -7.63
CA ARG A 257 16.80 10.09 -7.97
C ARG A 257 17.77 9.15 -8.69
N THR A 258 17.78 7.86 -8.31
CA THR A 258 18.73 6.86 -8.84
C THR A 258 18.15 6.02 -9.96
N TYR A 259 16.86 6.18 -10.26
CA TYR A 259 16.21 5.40 -11.32
C TYR A 259 16.60 5.97 -12.68
N THR A 260 17.54 5.31 -13.31
CA THR A 260 17.96 5.55 -14.70
C THR A 260 17.54 4.35 -15.55
N GLU A 261 17.27 4.60 -16.81
CA GLU A 261 16.91 3.56 -17.79
C GLU A 261 17.97 2.45 -17.87
#